data_9ee2db2abb84f2cdb7f093b79e03b5b1
#
_entry.id   9ee2db2abb84f2cdb7f093b79e03b5b1
#
_cell.length_a   1.000
_cell.length_b   1.000
_cell.length_c   1.000
_cell.angle_alpha   90.00
_cell.angle_beta   90.00
_cell.angle_gamma   90.00
#
_symmetry.space_group_name_H-M   'P 1'
#
loop_
_entity.id
_entity.type
_entity.pdbx_description
1 polymer ?
#
loop_
_entity_poly.entity_id
_entity_poly.type
_entity_poly.pdbx_seq_one_letter_code
_entity_poly.pdbx_strand_id
1 'polypeptide(L)'
;MRFTFRRTLLATLAAVTVLFASTPVAVAEPPGRPTAPPEFVALRDVAPTIIEEIRYHGSHNFVGRPVPGYREPLCIVTRPTALALREAQRQLLPLGYSLKVYDCYRPQQAVDSFVRWAQRLNDDRMKEEFYPRVEKSSLFEDGYIAEQSGHSRGSTVDLTLVRVPPRPQEHYRPGDPLRPCFAPVGERFGDNSIDMGTGFDCFDTLAHTDDPRITGEAKRNRALLKETLAAVGMENYPNEWWHYTLRDEPFPDTYFDFPVARGSLTG
;
A
#
# COMPACT_ATOMS: atom_id res chain seq x y z
N MET A 1 -77.92 -42.08 67.97
CA MET A 1 -77.37 -42.18 66.62
C MET A 1 -77.14 -40.78 66.04
N ARG A 2 -75.94 -40.23 66.09
CA ARG A 2 -75.65 -38.81 65.62
C ARG A 2 -74.77 -38.99 64.41
N PHE A 3 -75.27 -38.52 63.27
CA PHE A 3 -74.48 -38.44 62.04
C PHE A 3 -73.87 -37.01 61.94
N THR A 4 -72.52 -36.93 61.85
CA THR A 4 -71.76 -35.69 61.62
C THR A 4 -71.40 -35.61 60.14
N PHE A 5 -71.91 -34.59 59.47
CA PHE A 5 -71.56 -34.19 58.09
C PHE A 5 -70.23 -33.42 58.12
N ARG A 6 -69.20 -33.94 57.49
CA ARG A 6 -67.99 -33.18 57.20
C ARG A 6 -68.16 -32.41 55.84
N ARG A 7 -68.07 -31.15 55.87
CA ARG A 7 -67.98 -30.29 54.66
C ARG A 7 -66.53 -30.24 54.23
N THR A 8 -66.24 -30.69 53.00
CA THR A 8 -64.92 -30.55 52.33
C THR A 8 -64.95 -29.25 51.58
N LEU A 9 -64.02 -28.28 51.92
CA LEU A 9 -63.75 -27.12 51.15
C LEU A 9 -62.81 -27.45 50.03
N LEU A 10 -63.21 -27.30 48.77
CA LEU A 10 -62.28 -27.26 47.62
C LEU A 10 -61.74 -25.85 47.47
N ALA A 11 -60.43 -25.71 47.64
CA ALA A 11 -59.68 -24.50 47.31
C ALA A 11 -59.26 -24.57 45.86
N THR A 12 -59.82 -23.75 45.00
CA THR A 12 -59.37 -23.58 43.59
C THR A 12 -58.16 -22.64 43.57
N LEU A 13 -56.99 -23.19 43.26
CA LEU A 13 -55.77 -22.42 43.00
C LEU A 13 -55.83 -21.87 41.55
N ALA A 14 -55.97 -20.56 41.39
CA ALA A 14 -55.82 -19.90 40.09
C ALA A 14 -54.33 -19.65 39.79
N ALA A 15 -53.80 -20.40 38.84
CA ALA A 15 -52.42 -20.17 38.36
C ALA A 15 -52.40 -18.97 37.41
N VAL A 16 -51.76 -17.89 37.85
CA VAL A 16 -51.45 -16.72 37.01
C VAL A 16 -50.20 -17.00 36.18
N THR A 17 -50.39 -17.28 34.90
CA THR A 17 -49.27 -17.44 33.94
C THR A 17 -48.83 -16.05 33.48
N VAL A 18 -47.66 -15.58 33.97
CA VAL A 18 -47.02 -14.34 33.48
C VAL A 18 -46.25 -14.67 32.21
N LEU A 19 -46.74 -14.28 31.04
CA LEU A 19 -46.01 -14.34 29.78
C LEU A 19 -44.94 -13.24 29.76
N PHE A 20 -43.70 -13.57 29.91
CA PHE A 20 -42.58 -12.67 29.60
C PHE A 20 -42.44 -12.60 28.08
N ALA A 21 -42.86 -11.48 27.48
CA ALA A 21 -42.54 -11.13 26.10
C ALA A 21 -41.06 -10.75 26.04
N SER A 22 -40.17 -11.67 25.58
CA SER A 22 -38.78 -11.36 25.23
C SER A 22 -38.81 -10.55 23.95
N THR A 23 -38.57 -9.25 24.02
CA THR A 23 -38.23 -8.44 22.84
C THR A 23 -36.87 -8.90 22.30
N PRO A 24 -36.74 -9.23 21.00
CA PRO A 24 -35.44 -9.52 20.43
C PRO A 24 -34.57 -8.26 20.52
N VAL A 25 -33.46 -8.33 21.23
CA VAL A 25 -32.39 -7.34 21.18
C VAL A 25 -31.82 -7.41 19.76
N ALA A 26 -32.05 -6.38 18.96
CA ALA A 26 -31.39 -6.22 17.69
C ALA A 26 -29.88 -6.11 17.96
N VAL A 27 -29.13 -7.18 17.66
CA VAL A 27 -27.66 -7.14 17.62
C VAL A 27 -27.33 -6.22 16.45
N ALA A 28 -26.76 -5.04 16.75
CA ALA A 28 -26.24 -4.17 15.71
C ALA A 28 -25.21 -4.99 14.89
N GLU A 29 -25.39 -5.06 13.57
CA GLU A 29 -24.36 -5.63 12.70
C GLU A 29 -23.04 -4.89 12.97
N PRO A 30 -21.92 -5.62 13.05
CA PRO A 30 -20.62 -4.98 13.19
C PRO A 30 -20.45 -4.00 12.02
N PRO A 31 -19.86 -2.81 12.25
CA PRO A 31 -19.68 -1.82 11.20
C PRO A 31 -19.02 -2.51 10.02
N GLY A 32 -19.64 -2.40 8.83
CA GLY A 32 -19.13 -2.97 7.60
C GLY A 32 -17.66 -2.60 7.41
N ARG A 33 -16.84 -3.52 6.87
CA ARG A 33 -15.44 -3.18 6.58
C ARG A 33 -15.41 -1.97 5.66
N PRO A 34 -14.49 -1.00 5.90
CA PRO A 34 -14.36 0.13 4.98
C PRO A 34 -14.11 -0.39 3.56
N THR A 35 -14.94 0.05 2.64
CA THR A 35 -14.86 -0.31 1.21
C THR A 35 -14.33 0.87 0.41
N ALA A 36 -13.66 0.57 -0.70
CA ALA A 36 -13.20 1.59 -1.63
C ALA A 36 -14.39 2.24 -2.35
N PRO A 37 -14.31 3.54 -2.68
CA PRO A 37 -15.20 4.13 -3.69
C PRO A 37 -15.17 3.36 -5.01
N PRO A 38 -16.25 3.40 -5.82
CA PRO A 38 -16.35 2.65 -7.08
C PRO A 38 -15.32 3.08 -8.15
N GLU A 39 -14.69 4.22 -7.96
CA GLU A 39 -13.59 4.71 -8.80
C GLU A 39 -12.29 3.92 -8.66
N PHE A 40 -12.13 3.17 -7.57
CA PHE A 40 -10.95 2.36 -7.32
C PHE A 40 -11.06 1.00 -8.01
N VAL A 41 -9.94 0.57 -8.61
CA VAL A 41 -9.82 -0.71 -9.32
C VAL A 41 -8.51 -1.41 -8.98
N ALA A 42 -8.47 -2.72 -9.12
CA ALA A 42 -7.20 -3.43 -9.14
C ALA A 42 -6.50 -3.19 -10.49
N LEU A 43 -5.23 -2.76 -10.45
CA LEU A 43 -4.46 -2.45 -11.66
C LEU A 43 -4.42 -3.63 -12.64
N ARG A 44 -4.26 -4.85 -12.13
CA ARG A 44 -4.20 -6.08 -12.93
C ARG A 44 -5.46 -6.37 -13.75
N ASP A 45 -6.61 -5.81 -13.37
CA ASP A 45 -7.86 -5.97 -14.13
C ASP A 45 -7.91 -5.03 -15.34
N VAL A 46 -7.13 -3.94 -15.33
CA VAL A 46 -7.09 -2.91 -16.38
C VAL A 46 -5.82 -3.04 -17.22
N ALA A 47 -4.70 -3.38 -16.60
CA ALA A 47 -3.37 -3.47 -17.21
C ALA A 47 -2.62 -4.74 -16.76
N PRO A 48 -3.07 -5.94 -17.15
CA PRO A 48 -2.58 -7.22 -16.61
C PRO A 48 -1.11 -7.54 -16.94
N THR A 49 -0.48 -6.80 -17.82
CA THR A 49 0.93 -6.99 -18.19
C THR A 49 1.90 -6.17 -17.34
N ILE A 50 1.38 -5.26 -16.50
CA ILE A 50 2.21 -4.54 -15.51
C ILE A 50 2.55 -5.49 -14.37
N ILE A 51 3.80 -5.54 -13.98
CA ILE A 51 4.28 -6.39 -12.88
C ILE A 51 3.96 -5.72 -11.55
N GLU A 52 3.37 -6.48 -10.62
CA GLU A 52 3.09 -6.02 -9.27
C GLU A 52 4.04 -6.68 -8.27
N GLU A 53 4.84 -5.88 -7.57
CA GLU A 53 5.71 -6.30 -6.47
C GLU A 53 5.45 -5.38 -5.27
N ILE A 54 4.34 -5.58 -4.59
CA ILE A 54 3.89 -4.68 -3.51
C ILE A 54 4.78 -4.86 -2.28
N ARG A 55 5.77 -3.98 -2.12
CA ARG A 55 6.86 -4.07 -1.14
C ARG A 55 6.34 -3.99 0.31
N TYR A 56 5.32 -3.21 0.56
CA TYR A 56 4.78 -3.04 1.91
C TYR A 56 3.88 -4.20 2.38
N HIS A 57 3.48 -5.10 1.47
CA HIS A 57 2.85 -6.37 1.86
C HIS A 57 3.87 -7.35 2.46
N GLY A 58 5.13 -7.26 2.08
CA GLY A 58 6.24 -8.10 2.56
C GLY A 58 7.12 -7.41 3.60
N SER A 59 8.27 -8.03 3.88
CA SER A 59 9.26 -7.52 4.84
C SER A 59 10.42 -6.76 4.19
N HIS A 60 10.53 -6.77 2.85
CA HIS A 60 11.60 -6.04 2.15
C HIS A 60 11.19 -4.59 1.87
N ASN A 61 11.18 -3.80 2.92
CA ASN A 61 10.89 -2.37 2.92
C ASN A 61 11.65 -1.70 4.08
N PHE A 62 11.67 -0.40 4.14
CA PHE A 62 12.45 0.35 5.15
C PHE A 62 12.02 0.10 6.60
N VAL A 63 10.81 -0.45 6.83
CA VAL A 63 10.31 -0.84 8.16
C VAL A 63 10.78 -2.24 8.57
N GLY A 64 11.11 -3.11 7.60
CA GLY A 64 11.57 -4.48 7.81
C GLY A 64 10.50 -5.48 8.24
N ARG A 65 9.23 -5.18 7.95
CA ARG A 65 8.07 -6.05 8.24
C ARG A 65 6.86 -5.67 7.38
N PRO A 66 5.85 -6.56 7.26
CA PRO A 66 4.60 -6.20 6.61
C PRO A 66 3.96 -4.98 7.26
N VAL A 67 3.45 -4.08 6.43
CA VAL A 67 2.86 -2.80 6.86
C VAL A 67 1.37 -2.97 7.10
N PRO A 68 0.79 -2.42 8.19
CA PRO A 68 -0.64 -2.46 8.44
C PRO A 68 -1.46 -1.94 7.26
N GLY A 69 -2.58 -2.62 6.98
CA GLY A 69 -3.47 -2.24 5.88
C GLY A 69 -3.22 -2.99 4.57
N TYR A 70 -2.02 -3.51 4.33
CA TYR A 70 -1.71 -4.36 3.17
C TYR A 70 -2.07 -5.81 3.47
N ARG A 71 -3.27 -6.24 3.09
CA ARG A 71 -3.77 -7.62 3.31
C ARG A 71 -3.46 -8.55 2.15
N GLU A 72 -3.31 -7.99 0.95
CA GLU A 72 -2.97 -8.72 -0.28
C GLU A 72 -1.88 -7.96 -1.05
N PRO A 73 -1.01 -8.68 -1.81
CA PRO A 73 -0.03 -8.05 -2.70
C PRO A 73 -0.73 -7.54 -3.96
N LEU A 74 -1.55 -6.50 -3.82
CA LEU A 74 -2.44 -5.98 -4.84
C LEU A 74 -2.20 -4.49 -5.06
N CYS A 75 -1.99 -4.08 -6.31
CA CYS A 75 -2.01 -2.68 -6.68
C CYS A 75 -3.46 -2.23 -6.88
N ILE A 76 -3.94 -1.37 -5.99
CA ILE A 76 -5.22 -0.68 -6.11
C ILE A 76 -4.93 0.78 -6.47
N VAL A 77 -5.63 1.30 -7.46
CA VAL A 77 -5.52 2.72 -7.90
C VAL A 77 -6.88 3.22 -8.38
N THR A 78 -7.01 4.53 -8.54
CA THR A 78 -8.18 5.09 -9.22
C THR A 78 -8.20 4.65 -10.70
N ARG A 79 -9.39 4.46 -11.27
CA ARG A 79 -9.55 4.04 -12.66
C ARG A 79 -8.82 4.94 -13.67
N PRO A 80 -8.83 6.28 -13.56
CA PRO A 80 -8.03 7.15 -14.43
C PRO A 80 -6.53 6.84 -14.36
N THR A 81 -5.99 6.62 -13.16
CA THR A 81 -4.58 6.22 -12.98
C THR A 81 -4.28 4.87 -13.63
N ALA A 82 -5.16 3.87 -13.46
CA ALA A 82 -4.99 2.57 -14.11
C ALA A 82 -4.97 2.68 -15.65
N LEU A 83 -5.80 3.55 -16.21
CA LEU A 83 -5.85 3.80 -17.66
C LEU A 83 -4.59 4.53 -18.17
N ALA A 84 -4.08 5.50 -17.41
CA ALA A 84 -2.82 6.19 -17.72
C ALA A 84 -1.64 5.19 -17.71
N LEU A 85 -1.55 4.36 -16.67
CA LEU A 85 -0.50 3.32 -16.57
C LEU A 85 -0.61 2.27 -17.69
N ARG A 86 -1.83 1.87 -18.09
CA ARG A 86 -2.03 0.98 -19.24
C ARG A 86 -1.51 1.59 -20.54
N GLU A 87 -1.73 2.88 -20.74
CA GLU A 87 -1.24 3.57 -21.93
C GLU A 87 0.28 3.70 -21.91
N ALA A 88 0.91 4.04 -20.75
CA ALA A 88 2.36 4.04 -20.59
C ALA A 88 2.96 2.64 -20.87
N GLN A 89 2.34 1.59 -20.35
CA GLN A 89 2.73 0.20 -20.60
C GLN A 89 2.70 -0.13 -22.11
N ARG A 90 1.65 0.29 -22.81
CA ARG A 90 1.52 0.10 -24.26
C ARG A 90 2.65 0.76 -25.05
N GLN A 91 3.15 1.91 -24.59
CA GLN A 91 4.27 2.61 -25.22
C GLN A 91 5.62 1.94 -24.93
N LEU A 92 5.78 1.33 -23.75
CA LEU A 92 7.04 0.73 -23.31
C LEU A 92 7.28 -0.68 -23.87
N LEU A 93 6.23 -1.49 -24.03
CA LEU A 93 6.34 -2.88 -24.51
C LEU A 93 7.09 -3.02 -25.85
N PRO A 94 6.80 -2.21 -26.91
CA PRO A 94 7.56 -2.26 -28.16
C PRO A 94 9.03 -1.89 -28.02
N LEU A 95 9.39 -1.16 -26.94
CA LEU A 95 10.77 -0.79 -26.65
C LEU A 95 11.52 -1.86 -25.83
N GLY A 96 10.84 -2.99 -25.51
CA GLY A 96 11.38 -4.09 -24.72
C GLY A 96 11.36 -3.85 -23.21
N TYR A 97 10.49 -2.96 -22.72
CA TYR A 97 10.32 -2.67 -21.30
C TYR A 97 8.89 -2.90 -20.84
N SER A 98 8.74 -3.18 -19.54
CA SER A 98 7.48 -3.23 -18.82
C SER A 98 7.56 -2.38 -17.57
N LEU A 99 6.45 -1.77 -17.17
CA LEU A 99 6.31 -1.20 -15.83
C LEU A 99 6.31 -2.32 -14.78
N LYS A 100 6.89 -2.02 -13.61
CA LYS A 100 6.74 -2.78 -12.38
C LYS A 100 6.40 -1.80 -11.25
N VAL A 101 5.29 -2.05 -10.54
CA VAL A 101 4.85 -1.21 -9.42
C VAL A 101 5.31 -1.81 -8.09
N TYR A 102 5.79 -0.95 -7.18
CA TYR A 102 6.21 -1.29 -5.82
C TYR A 102 5.17 -0.90 -4.78
N ASP A 103 4.48 0.22 -4.99
CA ASP A 103 3.38 0.70 -4.17
C ASP A 103 2.35 1.45 -5.02
N CYS A 104 1.11 1.41 -4.57
CA CYS A 104 -0.03 2.03 -5.23
C CYS A 104 -0.86 2.78 -4.16
N TYR A 105 -2.16 2.57 -4.07
CA TYR A 105 -2.93 3.08 -2.95
C TYR A 105 -2.35 2.54 -1.63
N ARG A 106 -2.04 3.47 -0.72
CA ARG A 106 -1.52 3.21 0.64
C ARG A 106 -2.55 3.67 1.65
N PRO A 107 -3.16 2.77 2.46
CA PRO A 107 -4.12 3.16 3.48
C PRO A 107 -3.53 4.16 4.48
N GLN A 108 -4.32 5.11 4.99
CA GLN A 108 -3.83 6.07 5.99
C GLN A 108 -3.23 5.38 7.22
N GLN A 109 -3.79 4.24 7.67
CA GLN A 109 -3.22 3.46 8.77
C GLN A 109 -1.78 2.98 8.49
N ALA A 110 -1.40 2.78 7.23
CA ALA A 110 -0.03 2.46 6.83
C ALA A 110 0.88 3.68 7.01
N VAL A 111 0.44 4.85 6.55
CA VAL A 111 1.15 6.13 6.76
C VAL A 111 1.34 6.40 8.25
N ASP A 112 0.29 6.26 9.06
CA ASP A 112 0.37 6.39 10.52
C ASP A 112 1.36 5.40 11.16
N SER A 113 1.50 4.20 10.56
CA SER A 113 2.48 3.23 11.03
C SER A 113 3.92 3.64 10.72
N PHE A 114 4.16 4.33 9.60
CA PHE A 114 5.46 4.91 9.25
C PHE A 114 5.84 6.04 10.20
N VAL A 115 4.88 6.91 10.54
CA VAL A 115 5.07 7.96 11.55
C VAL A 115 5.49 7.35 12.89
N ARG A 116 4.75 6.35 13.38
CA ARG A 116 5.08 5.66 14.63
C ARG A 116 6.42 4.91 14.57
N TRP A 117 6.79 4.36 13.41
CA TRP A 117 8.09 3.72 13.21
C TRP A 117 9.22 4.74 13.22
N ALA A 118 9.07 5.88 12.55
CA ALA A 118 10.08 6.94 12.52
C ALA A 118 10.39 7.49 13.94
N GLN A 119 9.39 7.56 14.81
CA GLN A 119 9.54 7.98 16.22
C GLN A 119 10.32 6.96 17.09
N ARG A 120 10.42 5.70 16.64
CA ARG A 120 11.19 4.65 17.34
C ARG A 120 12.63 4.64 16.87
N LEU A 121 13.45 5.54 17.40
CA LEU A 121 14.83 5.76 16.93
C LEU A 121 15.72 4.51 17.01
N ASN A 122 15.41 3.57 17.90
CA ASN A 122 16.13 2.30 18.06
C ASN A 122 15.64 1.17 17.14
N ASP A 123 14.63 1.38 16.31
CA ASP A 123 14.19 0.42 15.29
C ASP A 123 14.86 0.76 13.95
N ASP A 124 16.14 0.42 13.85
CA ASP A 124 17.03 0.75 12.72
C ASP A 124 17.43 -0.47 11.87
N ARG A 125 16.69 -1.59 12.04
CA ARG A 125 16.98 -2.90 11.41
C ARG A 125 17.21 -2.88 9.91
N MET A 126 16.65 -1.90 9.18
CA MET A 126 16.79 -1.76 7.73
C MET A 126 17.63 -0.53 7.34
N LYS A 127 18.29 0.12 8.32
CA LYS A 127 19.07 1.35 8.07
C LYS A 127 20.17 1.11 7.05
N GLU A 128 20.89 0.01 7.15
CA GLU A 128 22.03 -0.30 6.27
C GLU A 128 21.63 -0.32 4.78
N GLU A 129 20.42 -0.74 4.46
CA GLU A 129 19.94 -0.76 3.09
C GLU A 129 19.25 0.55 2.69
N PHE A 130 18.20 0.95 3.40
CA PHE A 130 17.29 1.98 2.93
C PHE A 130 17.67 3.42 3.29
N TYR A 131 18.38 3.65 4.40
CA TYR A 131 18.76 4.99 4.86
C TYR A 131 20.15 5.04 5.54
N PRO A 132 21.19 4.45 4.90
CA PRO A 132 22.50 4.29 5.56
C PRO A 132 23.21 5.60 5.84
N ARG A 133 22.87 6.67 5.11
CA ARG A 133 23.49 8.01 5.25
C ARG A 133 22.56 9.06 5.87
N VAL A 134 21.36 8.65 6.29
CA VAL A 134 20.36 9.55 6.90
C VAL A 134 20.12 9.13 8.35
N GLU A 135 20.14 10.09 9.25
CA GLU A 135 19.75 9.82 10.64
C GLU A 135 18.23 9.72 10.76
N LYS A 136 17.76 8.68 11.45
CA LYS A 136 16.33 8.42 11.59
C LYS A 136 15.54 9.56 12.20
N SER A 137 16.17 10.36 13.07
CA SER A 137 15.60 11.57 13.66
C SER A 137 15.30 12.68 12.64
N SER A 138 15.98 12.67 11.49
CA SER A 138 15.84 13.69 10.43
C SER A 138 14.80 13.32 9.35
N LEU A 139 14.21 12.12 9.42
CA LEU A 139 13.34 11.62 8.33
C LEU A 139 12.11 12.50 8.02
N PHE A 140 11.58 13.21 9.02
CA PHE A 140 10.48 14.17 8.83
C PHE A 140 10.99 15.49 8.24
N GLU A 141 12.09 16.03 8.78
CA GLU A 141 12.70 17.29 8.33
C GLU A 141 13.19 17.16 6.89
N ASP A 142 13.79 16.02 6.55
CA ASP A 142 14.29 15.72 5.21
C ASP A 142 13.18 15.32 4.22
N GLY A 143 11.92 15.20 4.68
CA GLY A 143 10.75 14.93 3.84
C GLY A 143 10.56 13.48 3.41
N TYR A 144 11.31 12.52 4.00
CA TYR A 144 11.14 11.08 3.69
C TYR A 144 9.90 10.47 4.34
N ILE A 145 9.45 11.00 5.47
CA ILE A 145 8.23 10.58 6.18
C ILE A 145 7.32 11.78 6.38
N ALA A 146 6.04 11.61 6.11
CA ALA A 146 5.01 12.62 6.30
C ALA A 146 3.76 12.02 6.97
N GLU A 147 2.92 12.86 7.59
CA GLU A 147 1.67 12.46 8.24
C GLU A 147 0.54 12.17 7.23
N GLN A 148 0.69 12.68 6.01
CA GLN A 148 -0.22 12.44 4.87
C GLN A 148 0.58 12.06 3.64
N SER A 149 0.02 11.22 2.78
CA SER A 149 0.68 10.74 1.57
C SER A 149 -0.23 10.82 0.36
N GLY A 150 0.31 11.23 -0.78
CA GLY A 150 -0.38 11.17 -2.07
C GLY A 150 -0.96 9.79 -2.38
N HIS A 151 -0.26 8.73 -1.97
CA HIS A 151 -0.72 7.35 -2.13
C HIS A 151 -2.08 7.08 -1.47
N SER A 152 -2.39 7.71 -0.34
CA SER A 152 -3.68 7.53 0.34
C SER A 152 -4.86 8.10 -0.44
N ARG A 153 -4.61 8.90 -1.49
CA ARG A 153 -5.63 9.43 -2.41
C ARG A 153 -5.93 8.50 -3.59
N GLY A 154 -5.08 7.46 -3.80
CA GLY A 154 -5.29 6.41 -4.79
C GLY A 154 -4.81 6.73 -6.22
N SER A 155 -4.17 7.86 -6.44
CA SER A 155 -3.67 8.27 -7.76
C SER A 155 -2.15 8.47 -7.81
N THR A 156 -1.45 8.04 -6.77
CA THR A 156 0.00 8.03 -6.67
C THR A 156 0.51 6.59 -6.72
N VAL A 157 1.61 6.38 -7.42
CA VAL A 157 2.26 5.07 -7.57
C VAL A 157 3.77 5.20 -7.47
N ASP A 158 4.41 4.19 -6.88
CA ASP A 158 5.85 3.98 -6.91
C ASP A 158 6.15 2.86 -7.91
N LEU A 159 7.00 3.12 -8.89
CA LEU A 159 7.23 2.19 -9.98
C LEU A 159 8.59 2.32 -10.65
N THR A 160 8.93 1.33 -11.45
CA THR A 160 10.15 1.27 -12.25
C THR A 160 9.90 0.64 -13.61
N LEU A 161 10.98 0.51 -14.38
CA LEU A 161 11.04 -0.26 -15.63
C LEU A 161 11.80 -1.57 -15.42
N VAL A 162 11.31 -2.64 -16.03
CA VAL A 162 12.00 -3.92 -16.16
C VAL A 162 12.13 -4.30 -17.63
N ARG A 163 13.16 -5.06 -18.00
CA ARG A 163 13.28 -5.60 -19.37
C ARG A 163 12.27 -6.70 -19.62
N VAL A 164 11.84 -6.86 -20.84
CA VAL A 164 10.98 -7.97 -21.28
C VAL A 164 11.81 -8.92 -22.16
N PRO A 165 11.92 -10.22 -21.82
CA PRO A 165 11.39 -10.86 -20.60
C PRO A 165 12.10 -10.39 -19.33
N PRO A 166 11.39 -10.37 -18.17
CA PRO A 166 11.98 -9.97 -16.90
C PRO A 166 13.13 -10.90 -16.50
N ARG A 167 14.20 -10.32 -15.97
CA ARG A 167 15.28 -11.12 -15.36
C ARG A 167 14.82 -11.73 -14.05
N PRO A 168 15.44 -12.84 -13.59
CA PRO A 168 15.23 -13.33 -12.23
C PRO A 168 15.50 -12.23 -11.20
N GLN A 169 14.71 -12.21 -10.16
CA GLN A 169 14.82 -11.28 -9.05
C GLN A 169 15.31 -12.00 -7.81
N GLU A 170 16.15 -11.34 -7.03
CA GLU A 170 16.52 -11.79 -5.69
C GLU A 170 15.32 -11.79 -4.75
N HIS A 171 15.24 -12.76 -3.86
CA HIS A 171 14.20 -12.84 -2.83
C HIS A 171 14.80 -12.53 -1.47
N TYR A 172 14.38 -11.42 -0.88
CA TYR A 172 14.77 -11.06 0.48
C TYR A 172 14.08 -11.94 1.51
N ARG A 173 14.84 -12.38 2.51
CA ARG A 173 14.34 -13.04 3.72
C ARG A 173 14.80 -12.24 4.93
N PRO A 174 13.93 -12.05 5.96
CA PRO A 174 14.36 -11.41 7.19
C PRO A 174 15.62 -12.07 7.77
N GLY A 175 16.68 -11.26 7.95
CA GLY A 175 18.00 -11.72 8.39
C GLY A 175 19.02 -11.89 7.26
N ASP A 176 18.64 -11.75 6.01
CA ASP A 176 19.62 -11.68 4.91
C ASP A 176 20.51 -10.44 5.08
N PRO A 177 21.79 -10.51 4.63
CA PRO A 177 22.68 -9.35 4.63
C PRO A 177 22.08 -8.18 3.85
N LEU A 178 22.06 -7.01 4.48
CA LEU A 178 21.63 -5.76 3.86
C LEU A 178 22.78 -5.16 3.03
N ARG A 179 22.41 -4.47 1.96
CA ARG A 179 23.35 -3.81 1.06
C ARG A 179 22.84 -2.41 0.75
N PRO A 180 23.68 -1.36 0.86
CA PRO A 180 23.21 0.01 0.68
C PRO A 180 22.50 0.21 -0.66
N CYS A 181 21.32 0.81 -0.62
CA CYS A 181 20.47 1.06 -1.80
C CYS A 181 21.13 1.95 -2.86
N PHE A 182 22.11 2.74 -2.48
CA PHE A 182 22.90 3.59 -3.38
C PHE A 182 24.15 2.89 -3.98
N ALA A 183 24.45 1.64 -3.56
CA ALA A 183 25.57 0.90 -4.11
C ALA A 183 25.34 0.62 -5.62
N PRO A 184 26.42 0.38 -6.39
CA PRO A 184 26.31 0.01 -7.81
C PRO A 184 25.44 -1.22 -8.04
N VAL A 185 24.87 -1.35 -9.23
CA VAL A 185 24.20 -2.58 -9.66
C VAL A 185 25.15 -3.77 -9.48
N GLY A 186 24.64 -4.85 -8.87
CA GLY A 186 25.42 -6.05 -8.53
C GLY A 186 26.01 -6.02 -7.11
N GLU A 187 26.09 -4.85 -6.48
CA GLU A 187 26.51 -4.68 -5.09
C GLU A 187 25.33 -4.36 -4.16
N ARG A 188 24.24 -3.79 -4.66
CA ARG A 188 22.97 -3.59 -3.94
C ARG A 188 22.02 -4.77 -4.13
N PHE A 189 20.87 -4.76 -3.47
CA PHE A 189 19.84 -5.80 -3.63
C PHE A 189 19.49 -6.02 -5.11
N GLY A 190 19.46 -7.29 -5.50
CA GLY A 190 19.27 -7.74 -6.88
C GLY A 190 17.81 -7.67 -7.34
N ASP A 191 17.25 -6.48 -7.34
CA ASP A 191 15.96 -6.16 -7.97
C ASP A 191 16.10 -6.31 -9.50
N ASN A 192 15.07 -6.82 -10.17
CA ASN A 192 15.06 -6.93 -11.63
C ASN A 192 14.76 -5.63 -12.38
N SER A 193 14.66 -4.52 -11.65
CA SER A 193 14.61 -3.16 -12.22
C SER A 193 15.81 -2.91 -13.13
N ILE A 194 15.63 -2.13 -14.19
CA ILE A 194 16.77 -1.54 -14.90
C ILE A 194 17.49 -0.56 -13.98
N ASP A 195 18.76 -0.29 -14.26
CA ASP A 195 19.54 0.58 -13.39
C ASP A 195 18.97 2.00 -13.32
N MET A 196 18.48 2.40 -12.16
CA MET A 196 18.03 3.75 -11.85
C MET A 196 19.03 4.55 -11.00
N GLY A 197 20.23 3.99 -10.75
CA GLY A 197 21.28 4.60 -9.92
C GLY A 197 21.13 4.36 -8.43
N THR A 198 19.91 4.09 -7.95
CA THR A 198 19.62 3.61 -6.58
C THR A 198 18.57 2.52 -6.62
N GLY A 199 18.40 1.79 -5.52
CA GLY A 199 17.22 0.96 -5.28
C GLY A 199 15.96 1.80 -5.04
N PHE A 200 14.82 1.14 -4.98
CA PHE A 200 13.53 1.71 -4.54
C PHE A 200 13.58 2.05 -3.03
N ASP A 201 12.86 3.07 -2.60
CA ASP A 201 12.81 3.55 -1.19
C ASP A 201 14.20 3.90 -0.61
N CYS A 202 15.15 4.28 -1.44
CA CYS A 202 16.46 4.74 -1.01
C CYS A 202 16.37 6.17 -0.44
N PHE A 203 16.36 6.33 0.87
CA PHE A 203 16.38 7.65 1.52
C PHE A 203 17.75 8.27 1.41
N ASP A 204 18.00 8.86 0.26
CA ASP A 204 19.27 9.45 -0.12
C ASP A 204 19.05 10.48 -1.23
N THR A 205 19.80 11.56 -1.23
CA THR A 205 19.71 12.59 -2.29
C THR A 205 20.04 12.03 -3.67
N LEU A 206 20.78 10.90 -3.79
CA LEU A 206 20.95 10.21 -5.07
C LEU A 206 19.63 9.68 -5.65
N ALA A 207 18.59 9.54 -4.85
CA ALA A 207 17.25 9.15 -5.33
C ALA A 207 16.51 10.32 -6.01
N HIS A 208 16.95 11.55 -5.83
CA HIS A 208 16.36 12.71 -6.52
C HIS A 208 16.44 12.50 -8.02
N THR A 209 15.32 12.67 -8.73
CA THR A 209 15.16 12.26 -10.14
C THR A 209 16.23 12.83 -11.04
N ASP A 210 16.55 14.11 -10.88
CA ASP A 210 17.49 14.85 -11.71
C ASP A 210 18.82 15.14 -10.99
N ASP A 211 19.21 14.32 -9.98
CA ASP A 211 20.47 14.50 -9.26
C ASP A 211 21.67 14.44 -10.25
N PRO A 212 22.56 15.46 -10.25
CA PRO A 212 23.64 15.59 -11.25
C PRO A 212 24.70 14.48 -11.16
N ARG A 213 24.78 13.77 -10.02
CA ARG A 213 25.69 12.61 -9.83
C ARG A 213 25.18 11.39 -10.57
N ILE A 214 23.89 11.32 -10.92
CA ILE A 214 23.31 10.26 -11.73
C ILE A 214 23.62 10.52 -13.19
N THR A 215 24.41 9.64 -13.79
CA THR A 215 24.92 9.77 -15.15
C THR A 215 24.72 8.48 -15.98
N GLY A 216 25.16 8.47 -17.21
CA GLY A 216 25.21 7.25 -18.03
C GLY A 216 23.84 6.58 -18.26
N GLU A 217 23.77 5.27 -18.02
CA GLU A 217 22.56 4.47 -18.26
C GLU A 217 21.46 4.82 -17.27
N ALA A 218 21.76 4.99 -15.99
CA ALA A 218 20.79 5.33 -14.96
C ALA A 218 20.06 6.65 -15.26
N LYS A 219 20.80 7.67 -15.74
CA LYS A 219 20.19 8.95 -16.17
C LYS A 219 19.21 8.76 -17.34
N ARG A 220 19.62 7.96 -18.35
CA ARG A 220 18.74 7.68 -19.50
C ARG A 220 17.49 6.88 -19.09
N ASN A 221 17.64 5.94 -18.18
CA ASN A 221 16.53 5.14 -17.67
C ASN A 221 15.51 5.97 -16.88
N ARG A 222 15.98 6.88 -16.02
CA ARG A 222 15.11 7.84 -15.32
C ARG A 222 14.40 8.77 -16.29
N ALA A 223 15.10 9.27 -17.32
CA ALA A 223 14.50 10.11 -18.35
C ALA A 223 13.41 9.36 -19.12
N LEU A 224 13.67 8.13 -19.55
CA LEU A 224 12.67 7.28 -20.23
C LEU A 224 11.42 7.10 -19.38
N LEU A 225 11.57 6.76 -18.09
CA LEU A 225 10.45 6.59 -17.17
C LEU A 225 9.66 7.89 -17.02
N LYS A 226 10.36 8.99 -16.72
CA LYS A 226 9.78 10.32 -16.49
C LYS A 226 9.02 10.82 -17.72
N GLU A 227 9.62 10.74 -18.90
CA GLU A 227 9.02 11.19 -20.16
C GLU A 227 7.79 10.36 -20.54
N THR A 228 7.87 9.02 -20.40
CA THR A 228 6.75 8.13 -20.69
C THR A 228 5.56 8.41 -19.78
N LEU A 229 5.80 8.59 -18.48
CA LEU A 229 4.73 8.85 -17.51
C LEU A 229 4.16 10.28 -17.67
N ALA A 230 5.01 11.27 -17.94
CA ALA A 230 4.56 12.63 -18.22
C ALA A 230 3.62 12.69 -19.45
N ALA A 231 3.90 11.89 -20.49
CA ALA A 231 3.08 11.82 -21.70
C ALA A 231 1.65 11.29 -21.43
N VAL A 232 1.43 10.60 -20.32
CA VAL A 232 0.11 10.09 -19.90
C VAL A 232 -0.47 10.84 -18.69
N GLY A 233 0.09 12.02 -18.37
CA GLY A 233 -0.41 12.92 -17.33
C GLY A 233 0.03 12.57 -15.91
N MET A 234 1.06 11.72 -15.74
CA MET A 234 1.65 11.42 -14.43
C MET A 234 2.81 12.38 -14.15
N GLU A 235 2.81 13.01 -12.98
CA GLU A 235 3.84 13.95 -12.54
C GLU A 235 4.79 13.31 -11.55
N ASN A 236 6.09 13.47 -11.78
CA ASN A 236 7.14 12.95 -10.90
C ASN A 236 7.31 13.84 -9.67
N TYR A 237 7.48 13.22 -8.49
CA TYR A 237 8.01 13.90 -7.31
C TYR A 237 9.53 14.04 -7.44
N PRO A 238 10.09 15.25 -7.45
CA PRO A 238 11.51 15.46 -7.79
C PRO A 238 12.50 14.75 -6.88
N ASN A 239 12.14 14.50 -5.61
CA ASN A 239 13.02 13.88 -4.64
C ASN A 239 13.07 12.34 -4.72
N GLU A 240 12.19 11.74 -5.56
CA GLU A 240 12.06 10.29 -5.69
C GLU A 240 11.85 9.90 -7.16
N TRP A 241 12.82 9.23 -7.78
CA TRP A 241 12.74 8.85 -9.19
C TRP A 241 11.60 7.87 -9.50
N TRP A 242 11.09 7.15 -8.49
CA TRP A 242 10.04 6.14 -8.63
C TRP A 242 8.62 6.70 -8.44
N HIS A 243 8.45 7.87 -7.80
CA HIS A 243 7.18 8.39 -7.30
C HIS A 243 6.48 9.29 -8.31
N TYR A 244 5.24 8.93 -8.67
CA TYR A 244 4.44 9.64 -9.67
C TYR A 244 2.99 9.76 -9.23
N THR A 245 2.40 10.94 -9.43
CA THR A 245 0.98 11.23 -9.14
C THR A 245 0.26 11.64 -10.42
N LEU A 246 -0.96 11.15 -10.64
CA LEU A 246 -1.80 11.62 -11.74
C LEU A 246 -2.17 13.08 -11.51
N ARG A 247 -1.93 13.95 -12.52
CA ARG A 247 -2.19 15.39 -12.42
C ARG A 247 -3.65 15.70 -12.11
N ASP A 248 -4.55 15.09 -12.85
CA ASP A 248 -6.00 15.29 -12.72
C ASP A 248 -6.60 14.14 -11.86
N GLU A 249 -6.11 14.01 -10.63
CA GLU A 249 -6.59 12.97 -9.72
C GLU A 249 -8.02 13.24 -9.23
N PRO A 250 -8.88 12.18 -9.12
CA PRO A 250 -10.28 12.37 -8.73
C PRO A 250 -10.47 12.84 -7.28
N PHE A 251 -9.49 12.58 -6.40
CA PHE A 251 -9.59 12.79 -4.96
C PHE A 251 -8.39 13.57 -4.41
N PRO A 252 -8.16 14.84 -4.83
CA PRO A 252 -6.94 15.58 -4.46
C PRO A 252 -6.81 15.87 -2.96
N ASP A 253 -7.92 15.85 -2.21
CA ASP A 253 -7.97 16.23 -0.79
C ASP A 253 -8.51 15.12 0.13
N THR A 254 -8.69 13.88 -0.39
CA THR A 254 -9.28 12.78 0.38
C THR A 254 -8.27 11.66 0.62
N TYR A 255 -7.96 11.41 1.89
CA TYR A 255 -7.05 10.36 2.34
C TYR A 255 -7.87 9.16 2.84
N PHE A 256 -7.84 8.07 2.08
CA PHE A 256 -8.63 6.88 2.37
C PHE A 256 -7.92 5.93 3.34
N ASP A 257 -8.70 5.07 4.02
CA ASP A 257 -8.17 4.08 4.96
C ASP A 257 -8.88 2.71 4.87
N PHE A 258 -9.25 2.28 3.66
CA PHE A 258 -9.72 0.91 3.45
C PHE A 258 -8.51 -0.03 3.21
N PRO A 259 -8.61 -1.33 3.58
CA PRO A 259 -7.50 -2.26 3.37
C PRO A 259 -7.17 -2.49 1.90
N VAL A 260 -5.87 -2.67 1.60
CA VAL A 260 -5.42 -3.19 0.30
C VAL A 260 -5.79 -4.67 0.23
N ALA A 261 -6.95 -4.94 -0.37
CA ALA A 261 -7.48 -6.28 -0.58
C ALA A 261 -8.53 -6.25 -1.71
N ARG A 262 -8.67 -7.35 -2.44
CA ARG A 262 -9.71 -7.49 -3.47
C ARG A 262 -11.11 -7.26 -2.88
N GLY A 263 -11.36 -7.78 -1.68
CA GLY A 263 -12.65 -7.64 -0.99
C GLY A 263 -12.98 -6.22 -0.51
N SER A 264 -12.08 -5.24 -0.67
CA SER A 264 -12.36 -3.82 -0.42
C SER A 264 -12.94 -3.12 -1.65
N LEU A 265 -12.78 -3.68 -2.85
CA LEU A 265 -13.31 -3.11 -4.09
C LEU A 265 -14.80 -3.45 -4.25
N THR A 266 -15.59 -2.49 -4.74
CA THR A 266 -17.05 -2.59 -4.86
C THR A 266 -17.53 -2.94 -6.27
N GLY A 267 -16.59 -3.15 -7.22
CA GLY A 267 -16.88 -3.45 -8.63
C GLY A 267 -16.13 -4.67 -9.15
#